data_dec1bf67de6577ee7400109bdd489dc5
#
_entry.id   dec1bf67de6577ee7400109bdd489dc5
#
_cell.length_a   1.000
_cell.length_b   1.000
_cell.length_c   1.000
_cell.angle_alpha   90.00
_cell.angle_beta   90.00
_cell.angle_gamma   90.00
#
_symmetry.space_group_name_H-M   'P 1'
#
loop_
_entity.id
_entity.type
_entity.pdbx_description
1 polymer ?
#
loop_
_entity_poly.entity_id
_entity_poly.type
_entity_poly.pdbx_seq_one_letter_code
_entity_poly.pdbx_strand_id
1 'polypeptide(L)' 'MHTVIKGTKTVEEFKKLKAYLEQRAKELYEDHKSHWETWRFGDIDKVWIDKDGFICIQYESGDWWHYNEEGEWW' A
#
# COMPACT_ATOMS: atom_id res chain seq x y z
N MET A 1 3.04 5.17 -8.74
CA MET A 1 2.56 4.04 -7.91
C MET A 1 1.99 2.96 -8.81
N HIS A 2 2.49 1.74 -8.70
CA HIS A 2 1.96 0.59 -9.41
C HIS A 2 1.06 -0.21 -8.46
N THR A 3 -0.23 -0.33 -8.80
CA THR A 3 -1.22 -1.01 -7.95
C THR A 3 -1.61 -2.33 -8.58
N VAL A 4 -1.38 -3.43 -7.85
CA VAL A 4 -1.71 -4.78 -8.30
C VAL A 4 -3.01 -5.22 -7.66
N ILE A 5 -4.00 -5.52 -8.48
CA ILE A 5 -5.33 -5.96 -8.04
C ILE A 5 -5.70 -7.24 -8.75
N LYS A 6 -6.16 -8.22 -7.98
CA LYS A 6 -6.57 -9.53 -8.49
C LYS A 6 -8.01 -9.84 -8.07
N GLY A 7 -8.69 -10.67 -8.84
CA GLY A 7 -9.99 -11.20 -8.47
C GLY A 7 -11.18 -10.29 -8.76
N THR A 8 -10.99 -9.18 -9.45
CA THR A 8 -12.12 -8.35 -9.87
C THR A 8 -12.77 -8.91 -11.13
N LYS A 9 -14.09 -8.79 -11.22
CA LYS A 9 -14.87 -9.32 -12.34
C LYS A 9 -15.26 -8.27 -13.36
N THR A 10 -15.28 -6.99 -12.96
CA THR A 10 -15.68 -5.89 -13.83
C THR A 10 -14.66 -4.76 -13.75
N VAL A 11 -14.65 -3.91 -14.78
CA VAL A 11 -13.80 -2.71 -14.81
C VAL A 11 -14.19 -1.76 -13.68
N GLU A 12 -15.48 -1.68 -13.37
CA GLU A 12 -15.97 -0.81 -12.30
C GLU A 12 -15.46 -1.27 -10.93
N GLU A 13 -15.52 -2.56 -10.64
CA GLU A 13 -14.96 -3.14 -9.40
C GLU A 13 -13.47 -2.86 -9.31
N PHE A 14 -12.75 -3.03 -10.40
CA PHE A 14 -11.33 -2.76 -10.48
C PHE A 14 -11.02 -1.30 -10.12
N LYS A 15 -11.74 -0.35 -10.72
CA LYS A 15 -11.53 1.07 -10.46
C LYS A 15 -11.81 1.45 -9.01
N LYS A 16 -12.88 0.92 -8.43
CA LYS A 16 -13.24 1.19 -7.03
C LYS A 16 -12.19 0.65 -6.08
N LEU A 17 -11.77 -0.58 -6.29
CA LEU A 17 -10.78 -1.24 -5.45
C LEU A 17 -9.42 -0.55 -5.57
N LYS A 18 -9.05 -0.16 -6.78
CA LYS A 18 -7.82 0.57 -7.04
C LYS A 18 -7.81 1.91 -6.30
N ALA A 19 -8.90 2.68 -6.40
CA ALA A 19 -9.02 3.96 -5.72
C ALA A 19 -8.94 3.80 -4.20
N TYR A 20 -9.65 2.83 -3.65
CA TYR A 20 -9.60 2.51 -2.22
C TYR A 20 -8.18 2.13 -1.78
N LEU A 21 -7.55 1.22 -2.50
CA LEU A 21 -6.24 0.70 -2.15
C LEU A 21 -5.17 1.81 -2.21
N GLU A 22 -5.22 2.64 -3.23
CA GLU A 22 -4.27 3.77 -3.37
C GLU A 22 -4.49 4.82 -2.29
N GLN A 23 -5.73 5.12 -1.95
CA GLN A 23 -6.06 6.05 -0.88
C GLN A 23 -5.55 5.53 0.47
N ARG A 24 -5.82 4.26 0.76
CA ARG A 24 -5.41 3.64 2.01
C ARG A 24 -3.87 3.51 2.08
N ALA A 25 -3.24 3.18 0.97
CA ALA A 25 -1.78 3.09 0.90
C ALA A 25 -1.13 4.45 1.22
N LYS A 26 -1.69 5.53 0.71
CA LYS A 26 -1.21 6.88 1.01
C LYS A 26 -1.30 7.19 2.49
N GLU A 27 -2.42 6.86 3.12
CA GLU A 27 -2.62 7.08 4.56
C GLU A 27 -1.61 6.29 5.37
N LEU A 28 -1.40 5.02 5.04
CA LEU A 28 -0.46 4.15 5.72
C LEU A 28 0.99 4.63 5.53
N TYR A 29 1.32 5.07 4.33
CA TYR A 29 2.64 5.63 4.03
C TYR A 29 2.91 6.89 4.87
N GLU A 30 1.97 7.83 4.91
CA GLU A 30 2.13 9.06 5.66
C GLU A 30 2.29 8.78 7.16
N ASP A 31 1.52 7.84 7.70
CA ASP A 31 1.62 7.44 9.09
C ASP A 31 2.98 6.80 9.39
N HIS A 32 3.40 5.84 8.58
CA HIS A 32 4.68 5.15 8.73
C HIS A 32 5.84 6.15 8.67
N LYS A 33 5.82 7.02 7.66
CA LYS A 33 6.81 8.04 7.45
C LYS A 33 6.93 8.97 8.65
N SER A 34 5.82 9.30 9.30
CA SER A 34 5.80 10.21 10.45
C SER A 34 6.52 9.66 11.67
N HIS A 35 6.72 8.34 11.75
CA HIS A 35 7.44 7.69 12.84
C HIS A 35 8.96 7.65 12.64
N TRP A 36 9.43 8.14 11.50
CA TRP A 36 10.86 8.18 11.18
C TRP A 36 11.38 9.61 11.24
N GLU A 37 12.52 9.81 11.85
CA GLU A 37 13.17 11.10 11.87
C GLU A 37 13.59 11.52 10.47
N THR A 38 14.11 10.57 9.70
CA THR A 38 14.46 10.77 8.29
C THR A 38 13.95 9.57 7.48
N TRP A 39 13.03 9.82 6.56
CA TRP A 39 12.49 8.78 5.69
C TRP A 39 13.48 8.49 4.56
N ARG A 40 13.94 7.24 4.47
CA ARG A 40 15.00 6.82 3.54
C ARG A 40 14.52 5.93 2.40
N PHE A 41 13.23 5.65 2.32
CA PHE A 41 12.73 4.61 1.43
C PHE A 41 12.12 5.15 0.14
N GLY A 42 11.98 6.47 0.03
CA GLY A 42 11.40 7.12 -1.16
C GLY A 42 9.89 7.06 -1.18
N ASP A 43 9.33 7.28 -2.35
CA ASP A 43 7.89 7.23 -2.54
C ASP A 43 7.40 5.79 -2.73
N ILE A 44 6.08 5.63 -2.73
CA ILE A 44 5.45 4.34 -2.99
C ILE A 44 5.73 3.94 -4.44
N ASP A 45 6.28 2.74 -4.62
CA ASP A 45 6.52 2.16 -5.93
C ASP A 45 5.40 1.18 -6.31
N LYS A 46 5.05 0.27 -5.41
CA LYS A 46 4.07 -0.79 -5.70
C LYS A 46 3.19 -1.06 -4.49
N VAL A 47 1.90 -1.31 -4.74
CA VAL A 47 0.92 -1.64 -3.70
C VAL A 47 0.16 -2.89 -4.12
N TRP A 48 -0.03 -3.82 -3.18
CA TRP A 48 -0.85 -5.02 -3.40
C TRP A 48 -1.49 -5.47 -2.09
N ILE A 49 -2.41 -6.43 -2.19
CA ILE A 49 -3.00 -7.09 -1.03
C ILE A 49 -2.48 -8.53 -1.04
N ASP A 50 -1.96 -8.99 0.09
CA ASP A 50 -1.42 -10.34 0.19
C ASP A 50 -2.53 -11.38 0.40
N LYS A 51 -2.15 -12.65 0.47
CA LYS A 51 -3.09 -13.76 0.65
C LYS A 51 -3.88 -13.70 1.95
N ASP A 52 -3.37 -13.00 2.94
CA ASP A 52 -4.02 -12.86 4.25
C ASP A 52 -4.85 -11.59 4.35
N GLY A 53 -4.93 -10.81 3.29
CA GLY A 53 -5.74 -9.60 3.23
C GLY A 53 -5.05 -8.34 3.72
N PHE A 54 -3.75 -8.38 4.01
CA PHE A 54 -3.00 -7.20 4.43
C PHE A 54 -2.54 -6.38 3.23
N ILE A 55 -2.56 -5.06 3.38
CA ILE A 55 -2.01 -4.18 2.36
C ILE A 55 -0.49 -4.24 2.46
N CYS A 56 0.18 -4.41 1.33
CA CYS A 56 1.62 -4.41 1.25
C CYS A 56 2.06 -3.24 0.38
N ILE A 57 3.09 -2.52 0.83
CA ILE A 57 3.64 -1.39 0.10
C ILE A 57 5.13 -1.61 -0.08
N GLN A 58 5.59 -1.50 -1.32
CA GLN A 58 7.01 -1.49 -1.66
C GLN A 58 7.38 -0.07 -2.04
N TYR A 59 8.50 0.40 -1.54
CA TYR A 59 8.99 1.75 -1.78
C TYR A 59 10.10 1.76 -2.83
N GLU A 60 10.45 2.94 -3.30
CA GLU A 60 11.46 3.11 -4.35
C GLU A 60 12.81 2.48 -4.01
N SER A 61 13.15 2.41 -2.73
CA SER A 61 14.36 1.76 -2.25
C SER A 61 14.40 0.24 -2.47
N GLY A 62 13.25 -0.38 -2.74
CA GLY A 62 13.08 -1.81 -2.82
C GLY A 62 12.58 -2.45 -1.53
N ASP A 63 12.63 -1.73 -0.43
CA ASP A 63 12.10 -2.22 0.85
C ASP A 63 10.58 -2.25 0.81
N TRP A 64 9.98 -3.21 1.52
CA TRP A 64 8.53 -3.32 1.57
C TRP A 64 8.05 -3.85 2.91
N TRP A 65 6.81 -3.48 3.28
CA TRP A 65 6.19 -3.86 4.54
C TRP A 65 4.75 -4.26 4.35
N HIS A 66 4.27 -5.09 5.30
CA HIS A 66 2.85 -5.35 5.48
C HIS A 66 2.27 -4.27 6.38
N TYR A 67 0.97 -3.97 6.20
CA TYR A 67 0.25 -3.01 7.03
C TYR A 67 -1.11 -3.59 7.40
N ASN A 68 -1.50 -3.44 8.67
CA ASN A 68 -2.84 -3.83 9.09
C ASN A 68 -3.76 -2.62 9.22
N GLU A 69 -5.01 -2.85 9.65
CA GLU A 69 -6.01 -1.79 9.78
C GLU A 69 -5.67 -0.77 10.86
N GLU A 70 -4.92 -1.17 11.87
CA GLU A 70 -4.50 -0.29 12.95
C GLU A 70 -3.25 0.54 12.60
N GLY A 71 -2.73 0.37 11.41
CA GLY A 71 -1.54 1.10 10.97
C GLY A 71 -0.22 0.51 11.44
N GLU A 72 -0.24 -0.69 11.99
CA GLU A 72 0.99 -1.40 12.36
C GLU A 72 1.65 -1.96 11.11
N TRP A 73 2.98 -2.03 11.13
CA TRP A 73 3.74 -2.54 9.99
C TRP A 73 4.80 -3.55 10.44
N TRP A 74 5.14 -4.46 9.51
CA TRP A 74 6.18 -5.47 9.78
C TRP A 74 6.83 -5.99 8.48
#